data_6d25604726acadff1987ece89716918a
#
_entry.id   6d25604726acadff1987ece89716918a
#
_cell.length_a   1.000
_cell.length_b   1.000
_cell.length_c   1.000
_cell.angle_alpha   90.00
_cell.angle_beta   90.00
_cell.angle_gamma   90.00
#
_symmetry.space_group_name_H-M   'P 1'
#
loop_
_entity.id
_entity.type
_entity.pdbx_description
1 polymer ?
#
loop_
_entity_poly.entity_id
_entity_poly.type
_entity_poly.pdbx_seq_one_letter_code
_entity_poly.pdbx_strand_id
1 'polypeptide(L)'
;MIKPIHKTDIVLCLPGNPVDGIWAMNMMIIRDQLLAKGLSVDCKQAHFGDVCQVYNLCLRALPPVDDIDQEVLGGTVYEWIVIIDSDNYPTAQQILKLIAQDREIIAGWYALPNPNPALNEDLDALKTSVGMWANRDLYQFKPFHVGGMRDKTEPFAIDTTGLGTLVVRRGVFEMLRYPWFEPVVVNHENKAWFAGIDIVWSRKVQDVGFKIYVDPTVRVPHKKKVLL
;
A
#
# COMPACT_ATOMS: atom_id res chain seq x y z
N MET A 1 -15.53 9.65 -32.29
CA MET A 1 -16.18 10.05 -31.01
C MET A 1 -15.12 9.98 -29.91
N ILE A 2 -14.73 11.10 -29.34
CA ILE A 2 -13.82 11.15 -28.19
C ILE A 2 -14.64 10.63 -27.00
N LYS A 3 -14.22 9.47 -26.41
CA LYS A 3 -14.82 9.01 -25.16
C LYS A 3 -14.64 10.12 -24.10
N PRO A 4 -15.68 10.48 -23.34
CA PRO A 4 -15.52 11.41 -22.24
C PRO A 4 -14.46 10.86 -21.28
N ILE A 5 -13.45 11.65 -20.97
CA ILE A 5 -12.40 11.28 -19.99
C ILE A 5 -13.12 11.28 -18.63
N HIS A 6 -13.30 10.09 -18.07
CA HIS A 6 -13.85 9.96 -16.71
C HIS A 6 -12.75 10.40 -15.73
N LYS A 7 -13.02 11.48 -14.99
CA LYS A 7 -12.12 11.96 -13.94
C LYS A 7 -12.63 11.44 -12.60
N THR A 8 -11.76 10.78 -11.86
CA THR A 8 -12.04 10.26 -10.52
C THR A 8 -11.05 10.88 -9.53
N ASP A 9 -11.52 11.38 -8.39
CA ASP A 9 -10.62 11.95 -7.39
C ASP A 9 -9.83 10.83 -6.69
N ILE A 10 -10.51 9.76 -6.29
CA ILE A 10 -9.91 8.65 -5.55
C ILE A 10 -10.27 7.32 -6.19
N VAL A 11 -9.26 6.49 -6.44
CA VAL A 11 -9.44 5.07 -6.78
C VAL A 11 -9.00 4.23 -5.59
N LEU A 12 -9.94 3.54 -4.95
CA LEU A 12 -9.66 2.55 -3.91
C LEU A 12 -9.23 1.24 -4.59
N CYS A 13 -7.96 0.87 -4.45
CA CYS A 13 -7.42 -0.41 -4.88
C CYS A 13 -7.44 -1.39 -3.71
N LEU A 14 -8.21 -2.46 -3.85
CA LEU A 14 -8.58 -3.39 -2.79
C LEU A 14 -8.06 -4.81 -3.14
N PRO A 15 -6.74 -5.04 -3.04
CA PRO A 15 -6.17 -6.36 -3.29
C PRO A 15 -6.44 -7.29 -2.11
N GLY A 16 -6.66 -8.57 -2.41
CA GLY A 16 -6.74 -9.60 -1.39
C GLY A 16 -7.81 -10.64 -1.60
N ASN A 17 -7.59 -11.81 -0.99
CA ASN A 17 -8.49 -12.96 -1.05
C ASN A 17 -8.33 -13.81 0.23
N PRO A 18 -9.42 -14.29 0.86
CA PRO A 18 -10.80 -13.82 0.75
C PRO A 18 -11.04 -12.57 1.60
N VAL A 19 -11.96 -11.75 1.16
CA VAL A 19 -12.43 -10.57 1.91
C VAL A 19 -13.37 -11.04 3.03
N ASP A 20 -13.15 -10.61 4.28
CA ASP A 20 -14.14 -10.85 5.33
C ASP A 20 -15.27 -9.80 5.27
N GLY A 21 -16.48 -10.19 5.77
CA GLY A 21 -17.65 -9.32 5.70
C GLY A 21 -17.48 -8.00 6.45
N ILE A 22 -16.72 -7.98 7.55
CA ILE A 22 -16.45 -6.76 8.34
C ILE A 22 -15.58 -5.81 7.52
N TRP A 23 -14.55 -6.34 6.87
CA TRP A 23 -13.69 -5.54 6.00
C TRP A 23 -14.47 -4.97 4.82
N ALA A 24 -15.31 -5.79 4.17
CA ALA A 24 -16.15 -5.32 3.05
C ALA A 24 -17.09 -4.18 3.48
N MET A 25 -17.74 -4.32 4.62
CA MET A 25 -18.57 -3.23 5.20
C MET A 25 -17.75 -1.98 5.49
N ASN A 26 -16.54 -2.10 6.01
CA ASN A 26 -15.66 -0.96 6.27
C ASN A 26 -15.33 -0.22 4.97
N MET A 27 -15.04 -0.94 3.88
CA MET A 27 -14.76 -0.32 2.57
C MET A 27 -15.98 0.41 2.02
N MET A 28 -17.18 -0.13 2.18
CA MET A 28 -18.43 0.56 1.81
C MET A 28 -18.61 1.85 2.62
N ILE A 29 -18.40 1.81 3.93
CA ILE A 29 -18.49 2.97 4.81
C ILE A 29 -17.45 4.05 4.40
N ILE A 30 -16.22 3.66 4.13
CA ILE A 30 -15.17 4.57 3.66
C ILE A 30 -15.62 5.25 2.37
N ARG A 31 -16.05 4.47 1.37
CA ARG A 31 -16.51 5.00 0.09
C ARG A 31 -17.65 6.01 0.27
N ASP A 32 -18.67 5.66 1.05
CA ASP A 32 -19.82 6.53 1.27
C ASP A 32 -19.44 7.81 2.02
N GLN A 33 -18.52 7.75 2.98
CA GLN A 33 -18.01 8.93 3.69
C GLN A 33 -17.18 9.84 2.78
N LEU A 34 -16.39 9.29 1.85
CA LEU A 34 -15.65 10.08 0.86
C LEU A 34 -16.60 10.73 -0.15
N LEU A 35 -17.61 10.01 -0.64
CA LEU A 35 -18.66 10.56 -1.51
C LEU A 35 -19.43 11.69 -0.81
N ALA A 36 -19.75 11.54 0.48
CA ALA A 36 -20.43 12.57 1.27
C ALA A 36 -19.58 13.84 1.45
N LYS A 37 -18.25 13.78 1.21
CA LYS A 37 -17.35 14.93 1.16
C LYS A 37 -17.27 15.58 -0.23
N GLY A 38 -18.06 15.09 -1.19
CA GLY A 38 -18.09 15.60 -2.56
C GLY A 38 -16.98 15.04 -3.47
N LEU A 39 -16.26 14.02 -3.03
CA LEU A 39 -15.22 13.36 -3.83
C LEU A 39 -15.84 12.30 -4.73
N SER A 40 -15.34 12.17 -5.95
CA SER A 40 -15.65 11.04 -6.81
C SER A 40 -14.76 9.85 -6.44
N VAL A 41 -15.36 8.67 -6.27
CA VAL A 41 -14.65 7.48 -5.76
C VAL A 41 -14.97 6.26 -6.62
N ASP A 42 -13.95 5.69 -7.24
CA ASP A 42 -13.98 4.38 -7.87
C ASP A 42 -13.38 3.31 -6.95
N CYS A 43 -13.84 2.07 -7.10
CA CYS A 43 -13.29 0.91 -6.41
C CYS A 43 -12.83 -0.12 -7.42
N LYS A 44 -11.59 -0.58 -7.27
CA LYS A 44 -10.99 -1.68 -8.03
C LYS A 44 -10.65 -2.79 -7.06
N GLN A 45 -11.23 -3.96 -7.26
CA GLN A 45 -10.99 -5.13 -6.43
C GLN A 45 -10.43 -6.27 -7.29
N ALA A 46 -9.41 -6.95 -6.77
CA ALA A 46 -8.91 -8.19 -7.32
C ALA A 46 -8.68 -9.19 -6.18
N HIS A 47 -9.11 -10.44 -6.41
CA HIS A 47 -9.08 -11.47 -5.36
C HIS A 47 -8.75 -12.88 -5.89
N PHE A 48 -8.40 -13.01 -7.18
CA PHE A 48 -7.94 -14.25 -7.76
C PHE A 48 -6.48 -14.13 -8.21
N GLY A 49 -5.66 -15.06 -7.77
CA GLY A 49 -4.25 -15.12 -8.10
C GLY A 49 -3.35 -15.05 -6.87
N ASP A 50 -2.05 -15.05 -7.11
CA ASP A 50 -1.07 -14.77 -6.06
C ASP A 50 -1.07 -13.28 -5.66
N VAL A 51 -0.35 -12.96 -4.59
CA VAL A 51 -0.31 -11.60 -4.06
C VAL A 51 0.15 -10.57 -5.10
N CYS A 52 1.13 -10.92 -5.95
CA CYS A 52 1.64 -10.02 -6.98
C CYS A 52 0.60 -9.76 -8.06
N GLN A 53 -0.11 -10.81 -8.49
CA GLN A 53 -1.15 -10.72 -9.50
C GLN A 53 -2.30 -9.83 -9.05
N VAL A 54 -2.81 -10.01 -7.82
CA VAL A 54 -3.97 -9.23 -7.36
C VAL A 54 -3.67 -7.74 -7.26
N TYR A 55 -2.46 -7.34 -6.84
CA TYR A 55 -2.06 -5.93 -6.84
C TYR A 55 -1.97 -5.35 -8.25
N ASN A 56 -1.33 -6.06 -9.18
CA ASN A 56 -1.25 -5.63 -10.57
C ASN A 56 -2.63 -5.58 -11.23
N LEU A 57 -3.50 -6.55 -10.95
CA LEU A 57 -4.87 -6.57 -11.49
C LEU A 57 -5.72 -5.40 -11.01
N CYS A 58 -5.54 -4.91 -9.77
CA CYS A 58 -6.24 -3.72 -9.28
C CYS A 58 -5.87 -2.46 -10.09
N LEU A 59 -4.66 -2.40 -10.63
CA LEU A 59 -4.17 -1.25 -11.39
C LEU A 59 -4.28 -1.39 -12.91
N ARG A 60 -4.61 -2.59 -13.42
CA ARG A 60 -4.72 -2.84 -14.87
C ARG A 60 -6.01 -2.30 -15.47
N ALA A 61 -5.96 -2.08 -16.78
CA ALA A 61 -7.15 -1.97 -17.60
C ALA A 61 -7.94 -3.30 -17.65
N LEU A 62 -9.25 -3.22 -17.77
CA LEU A 62 -10.09 -4.36 -18.07
C LEU A 62 -10.67 -4.18 -19.49
N PRO A 63 -10.60 -5.19 -20.36
CA PRO A 63 -10.01 -6.53 -20.19
C PRO A 63 -8.45 -6.47 -20.16
N PRO A 64 -7.82 -7.50 -19.57
CA PRO A 64 -6.36 -7.56 -19.53
C PRO A 64 -5.81 -7.63 -20.97
N VAL A 65 -4.91 -6.73 -21.29
CA VAL A 65 -4.13 -6.77 -22.52
C VAL A 65 -2.78 -7.40 -22.14
N ASP A 66 -2.31 -8.37 -22.93
CA ASP A 66 -1.02 -9.04 -22.69
C ASP A 66 0.17 -8.16 -23.15
N ASP A 67 0.08 -6.86 -22.89
CA ASP A 67 1.07 -5.88 -23.29
C ASP A 67 1.96 -5.52 -22.09
N ILE A 68 3.26 -5.36 -22.39
CA ILE A 68 4.25 -4.91 -21.41
C ILE A 68 4.02 -3.42 -21.06
N ASP A 69 3.44 -2.65 -21.98
CA ASP A 69 3.14 -1.23 -21.82
C ASP A 69 1.71 -1.03 -21.27
N GLN A 70 1.42 -1.63 -20.11
CA GLN A 70 0.14 -1.46 -19.45
C GLN A 70 -0.06 -0.02 -18.97
N GLU A 71 -1.16 0.60 -19.41
CA GLU A 71 -1.60 1.87 -18.84
C GLU A 71 -2.26 1.66 -17.47
N VAL A 72 -1.87 2.48 -16.51
CA VAL A 72 -2.49 2.48 -15.17
C VAL A 72 -3.98 2.77 -15.31
N LEU A 73 -4.83 1.88 -14.76
CA LEU A 73 -6.29 1.96 -14.80
C LEU A 73 -6.86 2.18 -16.23
N GLY A 74 -6.15 1.71 -17.27
CA GLY A 74 -6.56 1.86 -18.66
C GLY A 74 -6.67 3.31 -19.13
N GLY A 75 -5.81 4.18 -18.65
CA GLY A 75 -5.81 5.61 -18.98
C GLY A 75 -6.90 6.41 -18.26
N THR A 76 -7.60 5.83 -17.29
CA THR A 76 -8.55 6.57 -16.43
C THR A 76 -7.83 7.73 -15.73
N VAL A 77 -8.37 8.94 -15.81
CA VAL A 77 -7.82 10.11 -15.11
C VAL A 77 -8.25 10.05 -13.65
N TYR A 78 -7.29 9.96 -12.74
CA TYR A 78 -7.51 9.99 -11.30
C TYR A 78 -6.57 11.00 -10.64
N GLU A 79 -6.80 11.33 -9.37
CA GLU A 79 -5.86 12.14 -8.60
C GLU A 79 -5.07 11.29 -7.61
N TRP A 80 -5.75 10.38 -6.92
CA TRP A 80 -5.15 9.50 -5.92
C TRP A 80 -5.54 8.03 -6.12
N ILE A 81 -4.58 7.14 -5.94
CA ILE A 81 -4.80 5.73 -5.70
C ILE A 81 -4.60 5.48 -4.22
N VAL A 82 -5.55 4.82 -3.59
CA VAL A 82 -5.48 4.37 -2.20
C VAL A 82 -5.49 2.86 -2.17
N ILE A 83 -4.37 2.25 -1.83
CA ILE A 83 -4.25 0.79 -1.68
C ILE A 83 -4.60 0.43 -0.24
N ILE A 84 -5.49 -0.55 -0.07
CA ILE A 84 -5.93 -1.05 1.24
C ILE A 84 -5.96 -2.57 1.19
N ASP A 85 -5.06 -3.22 1.95
CA ASP A 85 -5.04 -4.68 2.08
C ASP A 85 -6.28 -5.22 2.79
N SER A 86 -6.65 -6.45 2.47
CA SER A 86 -7.84 -7.12 3.00
C SER A 86 -7.79 -7.43 4.52
N ASP A 87 -6.67 -7.16 5.19
CA ASP A 87 -6.48 -7.29 6.63
C ASP A 87 -6.21 -5.95 7.34
N ASN A 88 -6.32 -4.83 6.62
CA ASN A 88 -6.19 -3.47 7.14
C ASN A 88 -7.54 -2.76 7.20
N TYR A 89 -7.77 -1.99 8.26
CA TYR A 89 -9.05 -1.33 8.55
C TYR A 89 -8.85 0.18 8.78
N PRO A 90 -8.45 0.94 7.76
CA PRO A 90 -8.39 2.39 7.87
C PRO A 90 -9.79 3.00 7.98
N THR A 91 -9.85 4.27 8.37
CA THR A 91 -11.06 5.10 8.29
C THR A 91 -10.94 6.09 7.13
N ALA A 92 -12.06 6.60 6.63
CA ALA A 92 -12.06 7.67 5.63
C ALA A 92 -11.30 8.91 6.12
N GLN A 93 -11.40 9.23 7.42
CA GLN A 93 -10.67 10.36 8.01
C GLN A 93 -9.14 10.14 7.96
N GLN A 94 -8.67 8.93 8.21
CA GLN A 94 -7.25 8.59 8.08
C GLN A 94 -6.77 8.74 6.63
N ILE A 95 -7.55 8.28 5.64
CA ILE A 95 -7.25 8.43 4.21
C ILE A 95 -7.19 9.92 3.84
N LEU A 96 -8.20 10.70 4.22
CA LEU A 96 -8.23 12.15 3.96
C LEU A 96 -7.06 12.88 4.63
N LYS A 97 -6.66 12.45 5.83
CA LYS A 97 -5.49 12.98 6.52
C LYS A 97 -4.20 12.72 5.75
N LEU A 98 -4.01 11.53 5.19
CA LEU A 98 -2.87 11.19 4.35
C LEU A 98 -2.88 12.05 3.07
N ILE A 99 -4.01 12.17 2.38
CA ILE A 99 -4.15 12.99 1.17
C ILE A 99 -3.81 14.46 1.47
N ALA A 100 -4.26 14.99 2.61
CA ALA A 100 -4.02 16.38 3.02
C ALA A 100 -2.53 16.71 3.27
N GLN A 101 -1.65 15.72 3.41
CA GLN A 101 -0.20 15.91 3.52
C GLN A 101 0.45 16.32 2.20
N ASP A 102 -0.28 16.21 1.08
CA ASP A 102 0.17 16.63 -0.26
C ASP A 102 1.53 16.01 -0.69
N ARG A 103 1.72 14.72 -0.41
CA ARG A 103 2.92 13.95 -0.81
C ARG A 103 2.59 13.01 -1.95
N GLU A 104 3.54 12.79 -2.87
CA GLU A 104 3.35 11.86 -3.97
C GLU A 104 3.08 10.43 -3.48
N ILE A 105 3.75 10.03 -2.40
CA ILE A 105 3.59 8.71 -1.77
C ILE A 105 3.58 8.90 -0.26
N ILE A 106 2.49 8.50 0.38
CA ILE A 106 2.39 8.53 1.84
C ILE A 106 1.64 7.32 2.37
N ALA A 107 2.12 6.75 3.45
CA ALA A 107 1.57 5.57 4.10
C ALA A 107 1.00 5.89 5.49
N GLY A 108 -0.06 5.20 5.85
CA GLY A 108 -0.33 4.85 7.23
C GLY A 108 0.55 3.67 7.65
N TRP A 109 0.60 3.38 8.93
CA TRP A 109 1.39 2.27 9.43
C TRP A 109 0.57 1.36 10.36
N TYR A 110 1.03 0.12 10.50
CA TYR A 110 0.44 -0.87 11.39
C TYR A 110 1.52 -1.68 12.10
N ALA A 111 1.16 -2.22 13.26
CA ALA A 111 2.04 -3.12 13.99
C ALA A 111 2.05 -4.51 13.36
N LEU A 112 3.23 -5.12 13.31
CA LEU A 112 3.43 -6.49 12.90
C LEU A 112 3.52 -7.36 14.16
N PRO A 113 2.61 -8.31 14.37
CA PRO A 113 2.70 -9.19 15.52
C PRO A 113 3.96 -10.07 15.41
N ASN A 114 4.58 -10.32 16.55
CA ASN A 114 5.68 -11.26 16.62
C ASN A 114 5.13 -12.70 16.43
N PRO A 115 5.80 -13.54 15.65
CA PRO A 115 5.42 -14.96 15.54
C PRO A 115 5.38 -15.70 16.88
N ASN A 116 6.20 -15.29 17.84
CA ASN A 116 6.11 -15.76 19.24
C ASN A 116 5.10 -14.90 20.02
N PRO A 117 3.91 -15.42 20.41
CA PRO A 117 2.89 -14.65 21.10
C PRO A 117 3.35 -14.03 22.41
N ALA A 118 4.25 -14.68 23.15
CA ALA A 118 4.78 -14.16 24.42
C ALA A 118 5.55 -12.83 24.25
N LEU A 119 6.03 -12.52 23.05
CA LEU A 119 6.73 -11.26 22.72
C LEU A 119 5.77 -10.15 22.27
N ASN A 120 4.46 -10.39 22.23
CA ASN A 120 3.45 -9.39 21.89
C ASN A 120 2.91 -8.63 23.12
N GLU A 121 3.36 -8.96 24.33
CA GLU A 121 2.95 -8.27 25.57
C GLU A 121 3.50 -6.85 25.63
N ASP A 122 4.72 -6.63 25.15
CA ASP A 122 5.30 -5.29 25.01
C ASP A 122 4.94 -4.72 23.63
N LEU A 123 3.87 -3.95 23.58
CA LEU A 123 3.38 -3.33 22.34
C LEU A 123 4.38 -2.34 21.74
N ASP A 124 5.20 -1.69 22.55
CA ASP A 124 6.18 -0.70 22.06
C ASP A 124 7.39 -1.35 21.38
N ALA A 125 7.69 -2.60 21.75
CA ALA A 125 8.73 -3.41 21.11
C ALA A 125 8.28 -4.05 19.79
N LEU A 126 6.99 -4.04 19.45
CA LEU A 126 6.52 -4.58 18.18
C LEU A 126 7.10 -3.81 17.00
N LYS A 127 7.43 -4.53 15.94
CA LYS A 127 7.84 -3.96 14.67
C LYS A 127 6.65 -3.34 13.94
N THR A 128 6.95 -2.37 13.09
CA THR A 128 5.95 -1.71 12.23
C THR A 128 6.11 -2.14 10.77
N SER A 129 5.11 -1.85 9.96
CA SER A 129 5.11 -2.06 8.51
C SER A 129 6.01 -1.09 7.73
N VAL A 130 6.68 -0.16 8.40
CA VAL A 130 7.52 0.87 7.78
C VAL A 130 8.94 0.85 8.34
N GLY A 131 9.93 1.24 7.55
CA GLY A 131 11.32 1.17 7.98
C GLY A 131 12.30 1.91 7.08
N MET A 132 13.59 1.74 7.38
CA MET A 132 14.72 2.26 6.62
C MET A 132 15.53 1.12 6.02
N TRP A 133 16.26 1.38 4.94
CA TRP A 133 17.19 0.38 4.41
C TRP A 133 18.27 0.04 5.43
N ALA A 134 18.46 -1.25 5.68
CA ALA A 134 19.65 -1.78 6.32
C ALA A 134 20.72 -2.08 5.26
N ASN A 135 20.31 -2.67 4.13
CA ASN A 135 21.10 -2.83 2.92
C ASN A 135 20.15 -2.77 1.70
N ARG A 136 20.19 -1.67 0.98
CA ARG A 136 19.30 -1.42 -0.17
C ARG A 136 19.54 -2.40 -1.31
N ASP A 137 20.79 -2.75 -1.59
CA ASP A 137 21.14 -3.63 -2.70
C ASP A 137 20.70 -5.07 -2.47
N LEU A 138 20.60 -5.47 -1.22
CA LEU A 138 20.12 -6.77 -0.79
C LEU A 138 18.65 -6.77 -0.39
N TYR A 139 17.90 -5.69 -0.59
CA TYR A 139 16.50 -5.54 -0.18
C TYR A 139 16.27 -5.83 1.31
N GLN A 140 17.27 -5.54 2.14
CA GLN A 140 17.16 -5.69 3.59
C GLN A 140 16.76 -4.36 4.22
N PHE A 141 15.76 -4.39 5.08
CA PHE A 141 15.28 -3.21 5.79
C PHE A 141 15.22 -3.44 7.30
N LYS A 142 15.28 -2.35 8.03
CA LYS A 142 15.11 -2.30 9.49
C LYS A 142 13.80 -1.59 9.80
N PRO A 143 12.77 -2.32 10.27
CA PRO A 143 11.50 -1.71 10.63
C PRO A 143 11.65 -0.81 11.85
N PHE A 144 10.83 0.23 11.94
CA PHE A 144 10.66 0.98 13.18
C PHE A 144 9.93 0.12 14.22
N HIS A 145 10.06 0.50 15.48
CA HIS A 145 9.26 -0.04 16.57
C HIS A 145 8.06 0.87 16.87
N VAL A 146 7.00 0.30 17.39
CA VAL A 146 5.76 1.02 17.72
C VAL A 146 6.03 2.19 18.66
N GLY A 147 6.85 2.00 19.71
CA GLY A 147 7.25 3.08 20.62
C GLY A 147 7.88 4.25 19.89
N GLY A 148 8.86 4.00 19.01
CA GLY A 148 9.51 5.05 18.22
C GLY A 148 8.60 5.77 17.21
N MET A 149 7.44 5.18 16.85
CA MET A 149 6.43 5.86 16.02
C MET A 149 5.54 6.79 16.85
N ARG A 150 5.23 6.43 18.10
CA ARG A 150 4.38 7.25 19.00
C ARG A 150 4.99 8.61 19.34
N ASP A 151 6.32 8.68 19.40
CA ASP A 151 7.04 9.91 19.74
C ASP A 151 7.08 10.94 18.61
N LYS A 152 6.59 10.57 17.43
CA LYS A 152 6.58 11.43 16.24
C LYS A 152 5.16 11.96 15.97
N THR A 153 5.10 13.22 15.59
CA THR A 153 3.82 13.91 15.31
C THR A 153 3.69 14.37 13.87
N GLU A 154 4.82 14.52 13.17
CA GLU A 154 4.86 15.04 11.81
C GLU A 154 5.25 13.94 10.81
N PRO A 155 4.70 13.97 9.59
CA PRO A 155 5.12 13.08 8.52
C PRO A 155 6.62 13.18 8.23
N PHE A 156 7.26 12.03 8.03
CA PHE A 156 8.69 11.97 7.72
C PHE A 156 8.99 10.94 6.63
N ALA A 157 10.13 11.14 5.96
CA ALA A 157 10.58 10.24 4.90
C ALA A 157 11.05 8.90 5.46
N ILE A 158 10.71 7.84 4.75
CA ILE A 158 11.08 6.45 5.03
C ILE A 158 11.59 5.79 3.76
N ASP A 159 12.24 4.64 3.90
CA ASP A 159 12.73 3.89 2.74
C ASP A 159 11.77 2.79 2.31
N THR A 160 11.10 2.15 3.24
CA THR A 160 10.23 1.00 2.96
C THR A 160 8.89 1.12 3.65
N THR A 161 7.83 0.66 2.99
CA THR A 161 6.49 0.61 3.54
C THR A 161 5.77 -0.66 3.12
N GLY A 162 5.01 -1.25 4.06
CA GLY A 162 3.98 -2.22 3.68
C GLY A 162 2.86 -1.54 2.89
N LEU A 163 2.16 -2.30 2.08
CA LEU A 163 1.13 -1.79 1.17
C LEU A 163 -0.27 -1.73 1.82
N GLY A 164 -0.38 -2.03 3.11
CA GLY A 164 -1.68 -2.20 3.80
C GLY A 164 -2.57 -0.96 3.81
N THR A 165 -2.01 0.25 3.86
CA THR A 165 -2.73 1.51 3.66
C THR A 165 -1.75 2.52 3.08
N LEU A 166 -1.83 2.71 1.78
CA LEU A 166 -0.90 3.52 1.01
C LEU A 166 -1.68 4.47 0.10
N VAL A 167 -1.34 5.75 0.14
CA VAL A 167 -1.88 6.79 -0.74
C VAL A 167 -0.81 7.19 -1.73
N VAL A 168 -1.14 7.12 -3.01
CA VAL A 168 -0.22 7.38 -4.13
C VAL A 168 -0.87 8.36 -5.10
N ARG A 169 -0.18 9.47 -5.38
CA ARG A 169 -0.63 10.47 -6.34
C ARG A 169 -0.46 9.94 -7.77
N ARG A 170 -1.33 10.38 -8.67
CA ARG A 170 -1.16 10.19 -10.11
C ARG A 170 0.22 10.64 -10.56
N GLY A 171 0.82 9.91 -11.49
CA GLY A 171 2.16 10.14 -12.00
C GLY A 171 3.20 9.15 -11.43
N VAL A 172 2.97 8.61 -10.24
CA VAL A 172 3.92 7.66 -9.63
C VAL A 172 3.91 6.32 -10.37
N PHE A 173 2.74 5.70 -10.51
CA PHE A 173 2.64 4.41 -11.20
C PHE A 173 2.93 4.51 -12.68
N GLU A 174 2.62 5.64 -13.30
CA GLU A 174 2.89 5.92 -14.71
C GLU A 174 4.39 6.05 -15.01
N MET A 175 5.21 6.37 -14.02
CA MET A 175 6.67 6.38 -14.13
C MET A 175 7.31 5.00 -13.91
N LEU A 176 6.55 4.03 -13.42
CA LEU A 176 7.04 2.68 -13.18
C LEU A 176 6.73 1.79 -14.38
N ARG A 177 7.69 0.94 -14.74
CA ARG A 177 7.46 -0.11 -15.73
C ARG A 177 6.61 -1.24 -15.14
N TYR A 178 5.65 -1.74 -15.91
CA TYR A 178 4.92 -2.97 -15.59
C TYR A 178 5.85 -4.20 -15.59
N PRO A 179 5.65 -5.19 -14.70
CA PRO A 179 4.69 -5.22 -13.62
C PRO A 179 5.04 -4.22 -12.50
N TRP A 180 4.05 -3.50 -11.98
CA TRP A 180 4.28 -2.54 -10.90
C TRP A 180 4.70 -3.23 -9.60
N PHE A 181 4.12 -4.41 -9.34
CA PHE A 181 4.39 -5.25 -8.17
C PHE A 181 4.93 -6.61 -8.60
N GLU A 182 6.13 -6.92 -8.15
CA GLU A 182 6.80 -8.20 -8.39
C GLU A 182 7.73 -8.54 -7.23
N PRO A 183 7.90 -9.81 -6.88
CA PRO A 183 8.94 -10.22 -5.95
C PRO A 183 10.27 -10.35 -6.68
N VAL A 184 11.36 -10.27 -5.93
CA VAL A 184 12.72 -10.49 -6.46
C VAL A 184 13.40 -11.59 -5.66
N VAL A 185 14.04 -12.52 -6.36
CA VAL A 185 14.98 -13.49 -5.74
C VAL A 185 16.32 -12.80 -5.56
N VAL A 186 16.74 -12.63 -4.33
CA VAL A 186 18.04 -12.06 -3.98
C VAL A 186 19.01 -13.21 -3.71
N ASN A 187 20.10 -13.25 -4.46
CA ASN A 187 21.19 -14.19 -4.25
C ASN A 187 22.41 -13.43 -3.72
N HIS A 188 22.90 -13.82 -2.57
CA HIS A 188 24.09 -13.21 -1.98
C HIS A 188 24.88 -14.26 -1.22
N GLU A 189 26.17 -14.39 -1.54
CA GLU A 189 27.04 -15.45 -1.06
C GLU A 189 26.41 -16.83 -1.35
N ASN A 190 26.20 -17.67 -0.32
CA ASN A 190 25.59 -19.00 -0.45
C ASN A 190 24.12 -19.01 0.03
N LYS A 191 23.44 -17.86 0.04
CA LYS A 191 22.06 -17.70 0.51
C LYS A 191 21.18 -17.12 -0.57
N ALA A 192 19.93 -17.57 -0.62
CA ALA A 192 18.90 -16.99 -1.46
C ALA A 192 17.65 -16.72 -0.62
N TRP A 193 16.98 -15.60 -0.90
CA TRP A 193 15.69 -15.26 -0.28
C TRP A 193 14.82 -14.45 -1.23
N PHE A 194 13.54 -14.39 -0.93
CA PHE A 194 12.62 -13.55 -1.67
C PHE A 194 12.48 -12.18 -0.97
N ALA A 195 12.69 -11.10 -1.72
CA ALA A 195 12.22 -9.78 -1.33
C ALA A 195 10.73 -9.67 -1.69
N GLY A 196 9.91 -9.30 -0.72
CA GLY A 196 8.47 -9.13 -0.90
C GLY A 196 8.12 -7.98 -1.86
N ILE A 197 6.91 -8.01 -2.39
CA ILE A 197 6.44 -7.01 -3.37
C ILE A 197 6.47 -5.58 -2.83
N ASP A 198 6.21 -5.39 -1.55
CA ASP A 198 6.22 -4.13 -0.83
C ASP A 198 7.63 -3.52 -0.78
N ILE A 199 8.63 -4.35 -0.48
CA ILE A 199 10.04 -3.95 -0.42
C ILE A 199 10.58 -3.65 -1.82
N VAL A 200 10.24 -4.49 -2.80
CA VAL A 200 10.65 -4.29 -4.20
C VAL A 200 10.00 -3.02 -4.77
N TRP A 201 8.70 -2.83 -4.53
CA TRP A 201 7.99 -1.63 -4.96
C TRP A 201 8.58 -0.36 -4.32
N SER A 202 8.89 -0.39 -3.02
CA SER A 202 9.54 0.73 -2.32
C SER A 202 10.86 1.13 -2.97
N ARG A 203 11.65 0.15 -3.41
CA ARG A 203 12.88 0.42 -4.16
C ARG A 203 12.61 0.99 -5.55
N LYS A 204 11.65 0.40 -6.31
CA LYS A 204 11.29 0.85 -7.66
C LYS A 204 10.91 2.32 -7.70
N VAL A 205 10.06 2.78 -6.78
CA VAL A 205 9.64 4.19 -6.74
C VAL A 205 10.78 5.13 -6.38
N GLN A 206 11.72 4.71 -5.53
CA GLN A 206 12.90 5.48 -5.20
C GLN A 206 13.91 5.52 -6.36
N ASP A 207 14.04 4.46 -7.15
CA ASP A 207 14.91 4.38 -8.33
C ASP A 207 14.48 5.38 -9.42
N VAL A 208 13.19 5.71 -9.50
CA VAL A 208 12.67 6.74 -10.40
C VAL A 208 12.54 8.13 -9.75
N GLY A 209 13.06 8.31 -8.54
CA GLY A 209 13.24 9.62 -7.88
C GLY A 209 12.17 10.01 -6.86
N PHE A 210 11.15 9.19 -6.60
CA PHE A 210 10.14 9.49 -5.58
C PHE A 210 10.65 9.21 -4.16
N LYS A 211 10.10 9.95 -3.21
CA LYS A 211 10.28 9.71 -1.77
C LYS A 211 9.01 9.11 -1.19
N ILE A 212 9.17 8.17 -0.28
CA ILE A 212 8.08 7.59 0.49
C ILE A 212 8.00 8.31 1.83
N TYR A 213 6.80 8.68 2.25
CA TYR A 213 6.54 9.27 3.56
C TYR A 213 5.64 8.36 4.39
N VAL A 214 5.71 8.51 5.71
CA VAL A 214 4.74 7.95 6.65
C VAL A 214 4.18 9.06 7.53
N ASP A 215 2.87 9.04 7.78
CA ASP A 215 2.28 9.85 8.84
C ASP A 215 2.24 9.00 10.14
N PRO A 216 3.07 9.32 11.14
CA PRO A 216 3.17 8.52 12.37
C PRO A 216 1.89 8.54 13.20
N THR A 217 1.03 9.52 12.97
CA THR A 217 -0.27 9.67 13.67
C THR A 217 -1.39 8.85 13.00
N VAL A 218 -1.13 8.26 11.81
CA VAL A 218 -2.07 7.40 11.09
C VAL A 218 -1.70 5.94 11.33
N ARG A 219 -2.02 5.45 12.53
CA ARG A 219 -1.94 4.03 12.85
C ARG A 219 -3.21 3.31 12.41
N VAL A 220 -3.06 2.30 11.57
CA VAL A 220 -4.17 1.53 10.99
C VAL A 220 -4.33 0.21 11.76
N PRO A 221 -5.55 -0.17 12.16
CA PRO A 221 -5.80 -1.51 12.70
C PRO A 221 -5.49 -2.58 11.66
N HIS A 222 -4.78 -3.63 12.09
CA HIS A 222 -4.34 -4.74 11.25
C HIS A 222 -4.76 -6.07 11.89
N LYS A 223 -5.60 -6.83 11.18
CA LYS A 223 -6.16 -8.10 11.66
C LYS A 223 -5.33 -9.26 11.12
N LYS A 224 -4.61 -9.96 11.97
CA LYS A 224 -4.00 -11.25 11.62
C LYS A 224 -4.82 -12.39 12.18
N LYS A 225 -5.10 -13.41 11.37
CA LYS A 225 -5.60 -14.69 11.85
C LYS A 225 -4.44 -15.40 12.54
N VAL A 226 -4.56 -15.60 13.84
CA VAL A 226 -3.67 -16.50 14.57
C VAL A 226 -4.34 -17.88 14.52
N LEU A 227 -3.71 -18.83 13.84
CA LEU A 227 -4.08 -20.24 13.96
C LEU A 227 -3.58 -20.69 15.34
N LEU A 228 -4.53 -20.96 16.23
CA LEU A 228 -4.28 -21.57 17.53
C LEU A 228 -4.12 -23.08 17.36
#